data_d9d28f66937ed324067d17fd373e457e
#
_entry.id   d9d28f66937ed324067d17fd373e457e
#
_cell.length_a   1.000
_cell.length_b   1.000
_cell.length_c   1.000
_cell.angle_alpha   90.00
_cell.angle_beta   90.00
_cell.angle_gamma   90.00
#
_symmetry.space_group_name_H-M   'P 1'
#
loop_
_entity.id
_entity.type
_entity.pdbx_description
1 polymer ?
#
loop_
_entity_poly.entity_id
_entity_poly.type
_entity_poly.pdbx_seq_one_letter_code
_entity_poly.pdbx_strand_id
1 'polypeptide(L)'
;MKITGNIFKIVFTVSLIYLLPITLNAADRFVPFKYGNFDTWVVRHVHESAVIGGNVKTLYEPGPSRELTSNNPYVNLGGSPWGTSNVMAKVMGIVKTNNSVYRDAHGSGYCAKMTTHIETCKVLGLMDIKVLAAGSIFLGDIREPITGTKDGPKALNWGIPFTLRPKALRFDYRVEAPVSHTRIRQDGFSKASTVAGSDYCTAVLYLQKRHEDAKGNITAQRVGTVVVRYGRSTNGWVDGATYEIKYGDITGKPFYDKATMGLRSTXXXXLIMRAIQKDKA
;
A
#
# COMPACT_ATOMS: atom_id res chain seq x y z
N MET A 1 81.76 23.71 -53.89
CA MET A 1 81.23 22.94 -52.79
C MET A 1 79.70 23.18 -52.72
N LYS A 2 78.89 22.20 -53.23
CA LYS A 2 77.45 22.32 -53.28
C LYS A 2 76.84 21.69 -52.04
N ILE A 3 76.09 22.48 -51.27
CA ILE A 3 75.31 22.03 -50.07
C ILE A 3 73.88 21.79 -50.53
N THR A 4 73.45 20.54 -50.59
CA THR A 4 72.06 20.19 -50.89
C THR A 4 71.32 20.07 -49.58
N GLY A 5 70.37 20.99 -49.35
CA GLY A 5 69.52 20.98 -48.19
C GLY A 5 68.30 20.10 -48.41
N ASN A 6 68.10 19.11 -47.56
CA ASN A 6 66.90 18.28 -47.55
C ASN A 6 65.74 19.01 -46.88
N ILE A 7 64.65 19.24 -47.61
CA ILE A 7 63.43 19.85 -47.08
C ILE A 7 62.56 18.70 -46.55
N PHE A 8 62.43 18.63 -45.23
CA PHE A 8 61.49 17.70 -44.57
C PHE A 8 60.07 18.28 -44.68
N LYS A 9 59.20 17.63 -45.43
CA LYS A 9 57.78 17.94 -45.46
C LYS A 9 57.10 17.18 -44.32
N ILE A 10 56.63 17.89 -43.27
CA ILE A 10 55.82 17.34 -42.21
C ILE A 10 54.36 17.38 -42.66
N VAL A 11 53.77 16.22 -42.91
CA VAL A 11 52.35 16.11 -43.24
C VAL A 11 51.59 15.94 -41.91
N PHE A 12 50.82 16.98 -41.52
CA PHE A 12 49.91 16.91 -40.38
C PHE A 12 48.63 16.20 -40.82
N THR A 13 48.42 14.95 -40.35
CA THR A 13 47.15 14.28 -40.55
C THR A 13 46.25 14.67 -39.39
N VAL A 14 45.23 15.52 -39.63
CA VAL A 14 44.23 15.86 -38.64
C VAL A 14 43.19 14.73 -38.63
N SER A 15 43.28 13.83 -37.63
CA SER A 15 42.22 12.86 -37.40
C SER A 15 41.04 13.58 -36.74
N LEU A 16 39.98 13.73 -37.48
CA LEU A 16 38.72 14.28 -36.95
C LEU A 16 38.04 13.17 -36.13
N ILE A 17 38.24 13.22 -34.81
CA ILE A 17 37.56 12.31 -33.91
C ILE A 17 36.10 12.78 -33.78
N TYR A 18 35.19 12.05 -34.39
CA TYR A 18 33.77 12.24 -34.19
C TYR A 18 33.43 11.75 -32.78
N LEU A 19 33.27 12.69 -31.83
CA LEU A 19 32.67 12.42 -30.54
C LEU A 19 31.17 12.23 -30.77
N LEU A 20 30.76 11.00 -31.00
CA LEU A 20 29.37 10.63 -30.92
C LEU A 20 28.91 10.90 -29.48
N PRO A 21 27.81 11.65 -29.28
CA PRO A 21 27.28 11.83 -27.93
C PRO A 21 26.85 10.45 -27.42
N ILE A 22 27.63 9.89 -26.50
CA ILE A 22 27.21 8.72 -25.75
C ILE A 22 26.10 9.22 -24.83
N THR A 23 24.85 9.04 -25.25
CA THR A 23 23.72 9.22 -24.36
C THR A 23 23.79 8.08 -23.34
N LEU A 24 24.45 8.34 -22.22
CA LEU A 24 24.35 7.49 -21.06
C LEU A 24 22.89 7.52 -20.59
N ASN A 25 22.11 6.57 -21.07
CA ASN A 25 20.81 6.32 -20.49
C ASN A 25 21.08 5.80 -19.08
N ALA A 26 20.90 6.65 -18.09
CA ALA A 26 20.94 6.21 -16.71
C ALA A 26 19.90 5.09 -16.56
N ALA A 27 20.35 3.90 -16.25
CA ALA A 27 19.47 2.76 -16.02
C ALA A 27 18.48 3.13 -14.92
N ASP A 28 17.21 2.83 -15.12
CA ASP A 28 16.18 3.11 -14.14
C ASP A 28 16.54 2.39 -12.82
N ARG A 29 16.70 3.16 -11.76
CA ARG A 29 17.06 2.64 -10.46
C ARG A 29 15.81 2.24 -9.70
N PHE A 30 15.75 1.00 -9.27
CA PHE A 30 14.70 0.53 -8.38
C PHE A 30 15.04 0.89 -6.93
N VAL A 31 14.11 1.54 -6.24
CA VAL A 31 14.26 1.92 -4.84
C VAL A 31 13.19 1.18 -4.03
N PRO A 32 13.55 0.11 -3.34
CA PRO A 32 12.56 -0.65 -2.57
C PRO A 32 12.16 0.08 -1.30
N PHE A 33 10.93 -0.09 -0.89
CA PHE A 33 10.50 0.29 0.46
C PHE A 33 11.08 -0.69 1.47
N LYS A 34 11.48 -0.20 2.62
CA LYS A 34 11.95 -1.06 3.71
C LYS A 34 10.85 -2.09 4.04
N TYR A 35 11.21 -3.35 4.19
CA TYR A 35 10.29 -4.49 4.37
C TYR A 35 9.25 -4.64 3.26
N GLY A 36 9.45 -4.01 2.10
CA GLY A 36 8.49 -4.06 0.99
C GLY A 36 8.53 -5.35 0.18
N ASN A 37 9.52 -6.22 0.43
CA ASN A 37 9.54 -7.58 -0.09
C ASN A 37 8.64 -8.53 0.72
N PHE A 38 8.19 -8.11 1.91
CA PHE A 38 7.31 -8.87 2.82
C PHE A 38 7.87 -10.22 3.26
N ASP A 39 9.18 -10.38 3.29
CA ASP A 39 9.81 -11.62 3.77
C ASP A 39 9.87 -11.72 5.29
N THR A 40 9.83 -10.57 5.97
CA THR A 40 9.93 -10.55 7.44
C THR A 40 8.73 -9.86 8.08
N TRP A 41 8.30 -10.38 9.22
CA TRP A 41 7.06 -9.98 9.86
C TRP A 41 7.19 -9.92 11.37
N VAL A 42 6.54 -8.94 11.97
CA VAL A 42 6.20 -8.98 13.38
C VAL A 42 4.93 -9.80 13.51
N VAL A 43 4.99 -10.86 14.32
CA VAL A 43 3.85 -11.73 14.59
C VAL A 43 3.33 -11.37 15.98
N ARG A 44 2.07 -10.96 16.06
CA ARG A 44 1.46 -10.46 17.29
C ARG A 44 0.38 -11.42 17.76
N HIS A 45 0.47 -11.86 19.01
CA HIS A 45 -0.54 -12.69 19.67
C HIS A 45 -1.33 -11.79 20.62
N VAL A 46 -2.60 -11.57 20.29
CA VAL A 46 -3.50 -10.69 21.05
C VAL A 46 -4.59 -11.55 21.67
N HIS A 47 -4.81 -11.39 22.98
CA HIS A 47 -5.85 -12.13 23.71
C HIS A 47 -7.16 -11.36 23.63
N GLU A 48 -8.14 -11.91 22.93
CA GLU A 48 -9.49 -11.38 22.91
C GLU A 48 -10.17 -11.61 24.27
N SER A 49 -11.13 -10.75 24.61
CA SER A 49 -11.82 -10.84 25.91
C SER A 49 -12.60 -12.14 26.05
N ALA A 50 -12.59 -12.72 27.26
CA ALA A 50 -13.27 -13.97 27.57
C ALA A 50 -14.78 -13.91 27.21
N VAL A 51 -15.41 -12.74 27.34
CA VAL A 51 -16.84 -12.56 27.04
C VAL A 51 -17.17 -12.80 25.56
N ILE A 52 -16.14 -12.79 24.66
CA ILE A 52 -16.31 -13.13 23.24
C ILE A 52 -15.52 -14.38 22.85
N GLY A 53 -15.21 -15.23 23.83
CA GLY A 53 -14.57 -16.52 23.61
C GLY A 53 -13.12 -16.65 24.06
N GLY A 54 -12.45 -15.55 24.43
CA GLY A 54 -11.10 -15.57 24.99
C GLY A 54 -10.01 -16.09 24.06
N ASN A 55 -10.22 -16.05 22.75
CA ASN A 55 -9.27 -16.62 21.79
C ASN A 55 -8.00 -15.78 21.69
N VAL A 56 -6.87 -16.44 21.45
CA VAL A 56 -5.63 -15.77 21.06
C VAL A 56 -5.63 -15.64 19.55
N LYS A 57 -5.53 -14.42 19.06
CA LYS A 57 -5.50 -14.12 17.62
C LYS A 57 -4.11 -13.70 17.20
N THR A 58 -3.68 -14.20 16.05
CA THR A 58 -2.37 -13.89 15.48
C THR A 58 -2.52 -12.84 14.38
N LEU A 59 -1.90 -11.69 14.59
CA LEU A 59 -1.89 -10.57 13.64
C LEU A 59 -0.49 -10.44 13.04
N TYR A 60 -0.41 -10.04 11.80
CA TYR A 60 0.84 -9.95 11.03
C TYR A 60 1.08 -8.52 10.58
N GLU A 61 2.27 -7.99 10.86
CA GLU A 61 2.67 -6.63 10.47
C GLU A 61 4.02 -6.69 9.74
N PRO A 62 4.17 -6.12 8.53
CA PRO A 62 5.49 -6.14 7.89
C PRO A 62 6.51 -5.40 8.74
N GLY A 63 7.64 -6.04 9.03
CA GLY A 63 8.64 -5.48 9.93
C GLY A 63 9.74 -6.49 10.22
N PRO A 64 10.55 -6.26 11.26
CA PRO A 64 11.59 -7.23 11.62
C PRO A 64 10.98 -8.56 12.10
N SER A 65 11.70 -9.66 11.91
CA SER A 65 11.26 -10.96 12.42
C SER A 65 11.22 -10.91 13.95
N ARG A 66 10.00 -10.79 14.49
CA ARG A 66 9.79 -10.69 15.94
C ARG A 66 8.41 -11.22 16.31
N GLU A 67 8.33 -11.84 17.46
CA GLU A 67 7.07 -12.36 18.01
C GLU A 67 6.73 -11.60 19.28
N LEU A 68 5.49 -11.19 19.43
CA LEU A 68 5.00 -10.40 20.57
C LEU A 68 3.71 -11.02 21.10
N THR A 69 3.60 -11.15 22.40
CA THR A 69 2.35 -11.54 23.07
C THR A 69 1.95 -10.39 23.97
N SER A 70 0.92 -9.63 23.56
CA SER A 70 0.57 -8.42 24.29
C SER A 70 -0.77 -7.84 23.78
N ASN A 71 -1.52 -7.27 24.72
CA ASN A 71 -2.69 -6.43 24.40
C ASN A 71 -2.35 -4.92 24.47
N ASN A 72 -1.06 -4.59 24.44
CA ASN A 72 -0.64 -3.19 24.30
C ASN A 72 -0.83 -2.70 22.85
N PRO A 73 -1.12 -1.42 22.68
CA PRO A 73 -1.18 -0.86 21.32
C PRO A 73 0.10 -1.13 20.52
N TYR A 74 -0.08 -1.50 19.26
CA TYR A 74 1.06 -1.76 18.39
C TYR A 74 1.63 -0.45 17.84
N VAL A 75 2.93 -0.40 17.75
CA VAL A 75 3.67 0.67 17.08
C VAL A 75 4.62 0.01 16.09
N ASN A 76 4.70 0.53 14.87
CA ASN A 76 5.53 -0.05 13.83
C ASN A 76 6.98 -0.25 14.29
N LEU A 77 7.43 -1.49 14.32
CA LEU A 77 8.76 -1.84 14.80
C LEU A 77 9.81 -1.78 13.69
N GLY A 78 11.06 -1.57 14.09
CA GLY A 78 12.21 -1.60 13.21
C GLY A 78 12.19 -0.54 12.11
N GLY A 79 11.44 0.54 12.32
CA GLY A 79 11.29 1.59 11.30
C GLY A 79 10.51 1.09 10.08
N SER A 80 9.57 0.18 10.28
CA SER A 80 8.68 -0.27 9.20
C SER A 80 7.79 0.88 8.75
N PRO A 81 7.72 1.14 7.43
CA PRO A 81 6.81 2.17 6.93
C PRO A 81 5.39 1.64 6.70
N TRP A 82 5.11 0.38 7.03
CA TRP A 82 3.89 -0.30 6.64
C TRP A 82 2.89 -0.39 7.77
N GLY A 83 1.66 0.03 7.50
CA GLY A 83 0.50 -0.29 8.32
C GLY A 83 -0.38 -1.31 7.61
N THR A 84 -1.20 -2.00 8.38
CA THR A 84 -2.15 -2.99 7.86
C THR A 84 -3.55 -2.73 8.42
N SER A 85 -4.54 -3.43 7.88
CA SER A 85 -5.89 -3.45 8.45
C SER A 85 -6.01 -4.42 9.63
N ASN A 86 -4.93 -5.11 9.99
CA ASN A 86 -4.91 -5.88 11.24
C ASN A 86 -4.91 -4.90 12.41
N VAL A 87 -5.83 -5.07 13.33
CA VAL A 87 -5.97 -4.07 14.39
C VAL A 87 -6.62 -4.66 15.63
N MET A 88 -6.16 -4.18 16.78
CA MET A 88 -6.82 -4.43 18.06
C MET A 88 -7.78 -3.28 18.37
N ALA A 89 -9.01 -3.65 18.66
CA ALA A 89 -10.03 -2.72 19.16
C ALA A 89 -10.30 -2.99 20.63
N LYS A 90 -10.61 -1.93 21.39
CA LYS A 90 -11.03 -2.05 22.78
C LYS A 90 -12.23 -1.14 23.00
N VAL A 91 -13.42 -1.72 22.85
CA VAL A 91 -14.69 -0.98 22.92
C VAL A 91 -15.42 -1.44 24.19
N MET A 92 -15.77 -0.50 25.07
CA MET A 92 -16.42 -0.78 26.34
C MET A 92 -15.66 -1.84 27.18
N GLY A 93 -14.32 -1.80 27.12
CA GLY A 93 -13.48 -2.76 27.83
C GLY A 93 -13.27 -4.09 27.12
N ILE A 94 -14.03 -4.37 26.07
CA ILE A 94 -13.96 -5.64 25.33
C ILE A 94 -12.87 -5.53 24.25
N VAL A 95 -11.87 -6.39 24.34
CA VAL A 95 -10.78 -6.50 23.35
C VAL A 95 -11.24 -7.43 22.23
N LYS A 96 -11.20 -6.91 21.01
CA LYS A 96 -11.51 -7.65 19.78
C LYS A 96 -10.47 -7.32 18.73
N THR A 97 -10.12 -8.28 17.87
CA THR A 97 -9.17 -8.05 16.78
C THR A 97 -9.84 -8.16 15.42
N ASN A 98 -9.30 -7.46 14.45
CA ASN A 98 -9.51 -7.75 13.04
C ASN A 98 -8.22 -8.32 12.46
N ASN A 99 -8.31 -9.39 11.69
CA ASN A 99 -7.17 -10.02 11.05
C ASN A 99 -7.53 -10.30 9.58
N SER A 100 -7.15 -9.39 8.71
CA SER A 100 -7.46 -9.44 7.28
C SER A 100 -6.22 -9.34 6.38
N VAL A 101 -5.03 -9.27 7.01
CA VAL A 101 -3.74 -9.33 6.31
C VAL A 101 -2.93 -10.47 6.92
N TYR A 102 -2.40 -11.33 6.08
CA TYR A 102 -1.68 -12.53 6.50
C TYR A 102 -0.34 -12.60 5.80
N ARG A 103 0.60 -13.27 6.44
CA ARG A 103 1.82 -13.74 5.80
C ARG A 103 1.46 -15.02 5.04
N ASP A 104 1.74 -15.05 3.72
CA ASP A 104 1.50 -16.23 2.89
C ASP A 104 2.78 -16.57 2.12
N ALA A 105 2.91 -17.80 1.67
CA ALA A 105 4.13 -18.26 0.99
C ALA A 105 4.23 -17.67 -0.42
N HIS A 106 5.45 -17.27 -0.82
CA HIS A 106 5.76 -16.83 -2.17
C HIS A 106 7.22 -17.17 -2.50
N GLY A 107 7.42 -18.07 -3.44
CA GLY A 107 8.77 -18.57 -3.76
C GLY A 107 9.46 -19.15 -2.53
N SER A 108 10.66 -18.70 -2.25
CA SER A 108 11.42 -19.10 -1.04
C SER A 108 11.13 -18.21 0.17
N GLY A 109 10.28 -17.17 0.01
CA GLY A 109 9.96 -16.21 1.05
C GLY A 109 8.46 -16.08 1.28
N TYR A 110 8.03 -14.85 1.54
CA TYR A 110 6.64 -14.57 1.89
C TYR A 110 6.11 -13.39 1.09
N CYS A 111 4.79 -13.25 1.10
CA CYS A 111 4.06 -12.12 0.55
C CYS A 111 2.99 -11.66 1.54
N ALA A 112 2.44 -10.49 1.30
CA ALA A 112 1.29 -9.97 2.04
C ALA A 112 0.01 -10.41 1.34
N LYS A 113 -0.75 -11.29 1.99
CA LYS A 113 -2.06 -11.75 1.51
C LYS A 113 -3.15 -10.96 2.20
N MET A 114 -3.96 -10.27 1.43
CA MET A 114 -5.06 -9.45 1.93
C MET A 114 -6.38 -10.11 1.57
N THR A 115 -7.26 -10.26 2.57
CA THR A 115 -8.60 -10.83 2.37
C THR A 115 -9.65 -9.88 2.88
N THR A 116 -10.86 -9.98 2.34
CA THR A 116 -12.02 -9.24 2.85
C THR A 116 -13.05 -10.24 3.37
N HIS A 117 -13.52 -10.01 4.59
CA HIS A 117 -14.50 -10.89 5.24
C HIS A 117 -15.44 -10.07 6.11
N ILE A 118 -16.50 -10.71 6.59
CA ILE A 118 -17.39 -10.10 7.58
C ILE A 118 -16.82 -10.42 8.96
N GLU A 119 -16.40 -9.39 9.67
CA GLU A 119 -15.99 -9.53 11.06
C GLU A 119 -17.19 -9.27 11.96
N THR A 120 -17.38 -10.13 12.94
CA THR A 120 -18.51 -10.01 13.87
C THR A 120 -18.03 -9.90 15.31
N CYS A 121 -18.74 -9.08 16.07
CA CYS A 121 -18.53 -9.03 17.50
C CYS A 121 -19.90 -8.97 18.17
N LYS A 122 -20.25 -10.02 18.89
CA LYS A 122 -21.55 -10.13 19.53
C LYS A 122 -21.39 -10.41 21.00
N VAL A 123 -21.99 -9.56 21.81
CA VAL A 123 -22.10 -9.74 23.26
C VAL A 123 -23.56 -9.51 23.62
N LEU A 124 -24.20 -10.54 24.16
CA LEU A 124 -25.63 -10.55 24.40
C LEU A 124 -26.05 -9.35 25.27
N GLY A 125 -27.02 -8.60 24.80
CA GLY A 125 -27.56 -7.42 25.50
C GLY A 125 -26.66 -6.19 25.45
N LEU A 126 -25.47 -6.29 24.87
CA LEU A 126 -24.50 -5.19 24.90
C LEU A 126 -24.06 -4.75 23.49
N MET A 127 -23.78 -5.72 22.61
CA MET A 127 -23.15 -5.40 21.34
C MET A 127 -23.52 -6.44 20.27
N ASP A 128 -23.91 -6.00 19.10
CA ASP A 128 -24.04 -6.86 17.90
C ASP A 128 -23.51 -6.05 16.71
N ILE A 129 -22.25 -6.24 16.42
CA ILE A 129 -21.55 -5.50 15.37
C ILE A 129 -21.15 -6.48 14.26
N LYS A 130 -21.47 -6.11 13.03
CA LYS A 130 -21.00 -6.79 11.82
C LYS A 130 -20.35 -5.75 10.91
N VAL A 131 -19.11 -5.99 10.52
CA VAL A 131 -18.38 -5.06 9.67
C VAL A 131 -17.69 -5.78 8.54
N LEU A 132 -17.77 -5.20 7.34
CA LEU A 132 -17.01 -5.68 6.20
C LEU A 132 -15.55 -5.23 6.37
N ALA A 133 -14.72 -6.16 6.83
CA ALA A 133 -13.31 -5.90 7.11
C ALA A 133 -12.50 -6.16 5.84
N ALA A 134 -12.15 -5.08 5.14
CA ALA A 134 -11.37 -5.15 3.91
C ALA A 134 -9.88 -5.26 4.25
N GLY A 135 -9.25 -6.31 3.76
CA GLY A 135 -7.79 -6.46 3.88
C GLY A 135 -7.08 -5.34 3.13
N SER A 136 -6.20 -4.65 3.84
CA SER A 136 -5.41 -3.58 3.23
C SER A 136 -4.05 -3.45 3.88
N ILE A 137 -3.07 -3.07 3.05
CA ILE A 137 -1.71 -2.74 3.47
C ILE A 137 -1.40 -1.36 2.90
N PHE A 138 -0.73 -0.52 3.68
CA PHE A 138 -0.50 0.86 3.26
C PHE A 138 0.78 1.41 3.88
N LEU A 139 1.32 2.46 3.28
CA LEU A 139 2.42 3.21 3.87
C LEU A 139 1.85 4.16 4.93
N GLY A 140 2.32 4.01 6.17
CA GLY A 140 1.82 4.74 7.32
C GLY A 140 1.68 3.83 8.54
N ASP A 141 0.83 4.24 9.47
CA ASP A 141 0.56 3.46 10.67
C ASP A 141 -0.90 3.61 11.10
N ILE A 142 -1.31 2.75 12.02
CA ILE A 142 -2.64 2.82 12.62
C ILE A 142 -2.49 2.93 14.13
N ARG A 143 -3.20 3.86 14.73
CA ARG A 143 -3.19 4.03 16.19
C ARG A 143 -4.16 3.05 16.83
N GLU A 144 -3.64 2.26 17.75
CA GLU A 144 -4.42 1.30 18.55
C GLU A 144 -4.56 1.77 20.00
N PRO A 145 -5.54 1.26 20.70
CA PRO A 145 -6.66 0.46 20.22
C PRO A 145 -7.73 1.33 19.55
N ILE A 146 -8.50 0.73 18.64
CA ILE A 146 -9.71 1.38 18.15
C ILE A 146 -10.74 1.37 19.28
N THR A 147 -11.17 2.54 19.70
CA THR A 147 -12.01 2.68 20.90
C THR A 147 -13.50 2.84 20.59
N GLY A 148 -13.83 3.10 19.33
CA GLY A 148 -15.22 3.27 18.93
C GLY A 148 -15.44 3.09 17.44
N THR A 149 -16.66 2.87 17.06
CA THR A 149 -17.04 2.61 15.68
C THR A 149 -16.74 3.78 14.72
N LYS A 150 -16.67 4.99 15.26
CA LYS A 150 -16.38 6.20 14.48
C LYS A 150 -14.88 6.55 14.46
N ASP A 151 -14.06 5.81 15.20
CA ASP A 151 -12.67 6.18 15.40
C ASP A 151 -11.73 5.52 14.39
N GLY A 152 -12.17 4.45 13.72
CA GLY A 152 -11.33 3.74 12.76
C GLY A 152 -10.67 4.63 11.72
N PRO A 153 -11.43 5.46 10.98
CA PRO A 153 -10.80 6.35 10.00
C PRO A 153 -9.86 7.38 10.61
N LYS A 154 -10.10 7.82 11.84
CA LYS A 154 -9.25 8.79 12.54
C LYS A 154 -7.96 8.16 13.07
N ALA A 155 -7.96 6.86 13.26
CA ALA A 155 -6.80 6.12 13.74
C ALA A 155 -5.76 5.91 12.64
N LEU A 156 -6.14 6.07 11.38
CA LEU A 156 -5.26 5.84 10.23
C LEU A 156 -4.38 7.07 10.00
N ASN A 157 -3.08 6.88 10.08
CA ASN A 157 -2.09 7.91 9.75
C ASN A 157 -1.45 7.52 8.42
N TRP A 158 -2.02 8.04 7.35
CA TRP A 158 -1.65 7.68 5.99
C TRP A 158 -0.41 8.42 5.51
N GLY A 159 0.47 7.66 4.85
CA GLY A 159 1.62 8.21 4.14
C GLY A 159 2.88 8.25 4.97
N ILE A 160 3.99 8.33 4.27
CA ILE A 160 5.33 8.48 4.85
C ILE A 160 6.03 9.63 4.13
N PRO A 161 7.02 10.28 4.76
CA PRO A 161 7.84 11.26 4.07
C PRO A 161 8.54 10.62 2.86
N PHE A 162 8.50 11.32 1.72
CA PHE A 162 9.07 10.80 0.49
C PHE A 162 9.54 11.96 -0.38
N THR A 163 10.82 11.97 -0.72
CA THR A 163 11.47 13.11 -1.37
C THR A 163 11.83 12.89 -2.84
N LEU A 164 11.68 11.65 -3.34
CA LEU A 164 12.04 11.32 -4.70
C LEU A 164 10.90 11.63 -5.67
N ARG A 165 11.24 11.71 -6.96
CA ARG A 165 10.26 11.85 -8.05
C ARG A 165 10.35 10.62 -8.95
N PRO A 166 9.76 9.49 -8.54
CA PRO A 166 9.85 8.25 -9.30
C PRO A 166 9.04 8.29 -10.58
N LYS A 167 9.46 7.54 -11.60
CA LYS A 167 8.72 7.41 -12.86
C LYS A 167 7.52 6.46 -12.72
N ALA A 168 7.66 5.43 -11.90
CA ALA A 168 6.68 4.35 -11.83
C ALA A 168 6.65 3.69 -10.45
N LEU A 169 5.55 3.02 -10.18
CA LEU A 169 5.39 2.08 -9.07
C LEU A 169 5.54 0.66 -9.64
N ARG A 170 6.34 -0.18 -8.98
CA ARG A 170 6.55 -1.56 -9.41
C ARG A 170 6.30 -2.52 -8.24
N PHE A 171 5.58 -3.61 -8.52
CA PHE A 171 5.35 -4.67 -7.52
C PHE A 171 4.92 -5.97 -8.22
N ASP A 172 5.07 -7.06 -7.50
CA ASP A 172 4.58 -8.38 -7.90
C ASP A 172 3.22 -8.61 -7.24
N TYR A 173 2.32 -9.31 -7.93
CA TYR A 173 1.00 -9.55 -7.37
C TYR A 173 0.35 -10.80 -7.93
N ARG A 174 -0.57 -11.35 -7.14
CA ARG A 174 -1.52 -12.37 -7.57
C ARG A 174 -2.91 -11.96 -7.06
N VAL A 175 -3.89 -12.09 -7.91
CA VAL A 175 -5.28 -11.75 -7.57
C VAL A 175 -6.16 -12.99 -7.68
N GLU A 176 -6.97 -13.19 -6.65
CA GLU A 176 -8.04 -14.17 -6.64
C GLU A 176 -9.34 -13.38 -6.43
N ALA A 177 -10.08 -13.18 -7.52
CA ALA A 177 -11.32 -12.42 -7.52
C ALA A 177 -12.48 -13.34 -7.90
N PRO A 178 -13.52 -13.42 -7.07
CA PRO A 178 -14.67 -14.25 -7.43
C PRO A 178 -15.40 -13.68 -8.63
N VAL A 179 -15.85 -14.56 -9.49
CA VAL A 179 -16.74 -14.15 -10.59
C VAL A 179 -18.13 -13.93 -10.00
N SER A 180 -18.57 -12.68 -10.00
CA SER A 180 -19.85 -12.29 -9.42
C SER A 180 -20.40 -11.08 -10.13
N HIS A 181 -21.72 -10.99 -10.24
CA HIS A 181 -22.40 -9.82 -10.76
C HIS A 181 -22.88 -8.88 -9.66
N THR A 182 -22.66 -9.25 -8.41
CA THR A 182 -23.00 -8.42 -7.25
C THR A 182 -21.85 -8.41 -6.25
N ARG A 183 -21.81 -7.37 -5.45
CA ARG A 183 -20.83 -7.21 -4.38
C ARG A 183 -21.50 -6.62 -3.14
N ILE A 184 -20.87 -6.80 -1.99
CA ILE A 184 -21.36 -6.22 -0.74
C ILE A 184 -20.74 -4.84 -0.56
N ARG A 185 -21.58 -3.88 -0.24
CA ARG A 185 -21.17 -2.54 0.13
C ARG A 185 -21.57 -2.26 1.57
N GLN A 186 -20.66 -1.69 2.33
CA GLN A 186 -20.93 -1.23 3.69
C GLN A 186 -20.14 0.05 3.94
N ASP A 187 -20.82 1.07 4.47
CA ASP A 187 -20.18 2.33 4.86
C ASP A 187 -20.04 2.34 6.38
N GLY A 188 -18.80 2.16 6.85
CA GLY A 188 -18.52 2.08 8.28
C GLY A 188 -19.25 0.89 8.93
N PHE A 189 -20.06 1.17 9.93
CA PHE A 189 -20.82 0.16 10.68
C PHE A 189 -22.30 0.15 10.30
N SER A 190 -22.65 0.74 9.16
CA SER A 190 -24.01 0.68 8.65
C SER A 190 -24.40 -0.75 8.24
N LYS A 191 -25.68 -0.96 7.97
CA LYS A 191 -26.13 -2.26 7.45
C LYS A 191 -25.51 -2.50 6.06
N ALA A 192 -24.95 -3.69 5.88
CA ALA A 192 -24.40 -4.09 4.58
C ALA A 192 -25.52 -4.23 3.55
N SER A 193 -25.25 -3.83 2.32
CA SER A 193 -26.18 -3.95 1.20
C SER A 193 -25.51 -4.64 0.02
N THR A 194 -26.32 -5.33 -0.78
CA THR A 194 -25.85 -5.92 -2.03
C THR A 194 -26.05 -4.91 -3.16
N VAL A 195 -25.02 -4.65 -3.92
CA VAL A 195 -25.05 -3.72 -5.05
C VAL A 195 -24.56 -4.41 -6.32
N ALA A 196 -25.00 -3.93 -7.47
CA ALA A 196 -24.57 -4.47 -8.76
C ALA A 196 -23.08 -4.21 -9.01
N GLY A 197 -22.48 -5.08 -9.79
CA GLY A 197 -21.08 -4.99 -10.20
C GLY A 197 -20.18 -6.01 -9.51
N SER A 198 -19.11 -6.37 -10.19
CA SER A 198 -18.13 -7.33 -9.67
C SER A 198 -17.23 -6.68 -8.60
N ASP A 199 -16.74 -7.50 -7.69
CA ASP A 199 -15.73 -7.07 -6.75
C ASP A 199 -14.39 -6.84 -7.46
N TYR A 200 -13.57 -6.03 -6.84
CA TYR A 200 -12.22 -5.72 -7.33
C TYR A 200 -11.32 -5.28 -6.17
N CYS A 201 -10.05 -5.52 -6.33
CA CYS A 201 -9.06 -4.89 -5.44
C CYS A 201 -8.38 -3.74 -6.17
N THR A 202 -7.72 -2.87 -5.41
CA THR A 202 -7.04 -1.70 -5.97
C THR A 202 -5.65 -1.54 -5.40
N ALA A 203 -4.70 -1.18 -6.27
CA ALA A 203 -3.41 -0.63 -5.86
C ALA A 203 -3.43 0.87 -6.15
N VAL A 204 -3.07 1.67 -5.16
CA VAL A 204 -3.18 3.13 -5.25
C VAL A 204 -1.88 3.78 -4.74
N LEU A 205 -1.31 4.68 -5.52
CA LEU A 205 -0.21 5.55 -5.07
C LEU A 205 -0.62 7.00 -5.27
N TYR A 206 -0.56 7.78 -4.18
CA TYR A 206 -0.71 9.23 -4.24
C TYR A 206 0.57 9.88 -3.72
N LEU A 207 1.21 10.67 -4.57
CA LEU A 207 2.32 11.54 -4.15
C LEU A 207 1.74 12.93 -3.89
N GLN A 208 2.06 13.48 -2.72
CA GLN A 208 1.49 14.73 -2.25
C GLN A 208 2.56 15.65 -1.67
N LYS A 209 2.43 16.95 -1.93
CA LYS A 209 3.11 17.98 -1.14
C LYS A 209 2.16 18.33 0.00
N ARG A 210 2.61 18.08 1.23
CA ARG A 210 1.80 18.32 2.42
C ARG A 210 2.37 19.47 3.21
N HIS A 211 1.49 20.26 3.77
CA HIS A 211 1.82 21.34 4.69
C HIS A 211 0.90 21.23 5.90
N GLU A 212 1.48 21.32 7.08
CA GLU A 212 0.72 21.35 8.32
C GLU A 212 0.92 22.72 8.97
N ASP A 213 -0.17 23.39 9.29
CA ASP A 213 -0.13 24.69 9.91
C ASP A 213 0.11 24.58 11.43
N ALA A 214 0.26 25.71 12.11
CA ALA A 214 0.52 25.74 13.56
C ALA A 214 -0.63 25.18 14.40
N LYS A 215 -1.79 25.00 13.82
CA LYS A 215 -2.98 24.42 14.49
C LYS A 215 -3.15 22.93 14.18
N GLY A 216 -2.22 22.34 13.42
CA GLY A 216 -2.29 20.93 13.03
C GLY A 216 -3.21 20.65 11.82
N ASN A 217 -3.68 21.69 11.13
CA ASN A 217 -4.48 21.46 9.92
C ASN A 217 -3.55 21.08 8.76
N ILE A 218 -3.90 20.03 8.05
CA ILE A 218 -3.11 19.53 6.95
C ILE A 218 -3.74 19.95 5.62
N THR A 219 -2.97 20.62 4.79
CA THR A 219 -3.31 20.84 3.39
C THR A 219 -2.40 19.98 2.52
N ALA A 220 -2.94 19.44 1.44
CA ALA A 220 -2.18 18.53 0.58
C ALA A 220 -2.48 18.81 -0.89
N GLN A 221 -1.41 19.02 -1.65
CA GLN A 221 -1.49 19.14 -3.10
C GLN A 221 -1.09 17.79 -3.74
N ARG A 222 -2.00 17.17 -4.48
CA ARG A 222 -1.69 15.96 -5.23
C ARG A 222 -0.73 16.29 -6.38
N VAL A 223 0.42 15.61 -6.44
CA VAL A 223 1.41 15.83 -7.50
C VAL A 223 1.61 14.60 -8.38
N GLY A 224 1.28 13.41 -7.91
CA GLY A 224 1.38 12.19 -8.71
C GLY A 224 0.34 11.16 -8.31
N THR A 225 -0.15 10.38 -9.27
CA THR A 225 -1.24 9.41 -9.06
C THR A 225 -0.99 8.13 -9.85
N VAL A 226 -1.16 7.00 -9.18
CA VAL A 226 -1.39 5.69 -9.80
C VAL A 226 -2.63 5.09 -9.17
N VAL A 227 -3.55 4.59 -9.97
CA VAL A 227 -4.68 3.77 -9.51
C VAL A 227 -4.83 2.61 -10.49
N VAL A 228 -4.75 1.41 -9.96
CA VAL A 228 -4.95 0.18 -10.73
C VAL A 228 -6.07 -0.62 -10.08
N ARG A 229 -6.99 -1.11 -10.89
CA ARG A 229 -8.08 -2.00 -10.44
C ARG A 229 -7.87 -3.39 -10.99
N TYR A 230 -8.06 -4.38 -10.15
CA TYR A 230 -7.96 -5.78 -10.50
C TYR A 230 -9.33 -6.43 -10.23
N GLY A 231 -10.12 -6.61 -11.27
CA GLY A 231 -11.46 -7.19 -11.17
C GLY A 231 -11.54 -8.63 -11.66
N ARG A 232 -10.40 -9.23 -11.95
CA ARG A 232 -10.31 -10.63 -12.41
C ARG A 232 -9.13 -11.32 -11.75
N SER A 233 -9.25 -12.61 -11.56
CA SER A 233 -8.14 -13.44 -11.08
C SER A 233 -7.00 -13.44 -12.11
N THR A 234 -5.79 -13.52 -11.61
CA THR A 234 -4.61 -13.74 -12.46
C THR A 234 -4.35 -15.25 -12.59
N ASN A 235 -3.66 -15.65 -13.65
CA ASN A 235 -3.19 -17.01 -13.81
C ASN A 235 -1.81 -17.14 -13.15
N GLY A 236 -1.80 -17.22 -11.80
CA GLY A 236 -0.57 -17.21 -11.03
C GLY A 236 -0.06 -15.79 -10.72
N TRP A 237 1.21 -15.69 -10.45
CA TRP A 237 1.89 -14.43 -10.11
C TRP A 237 2.17 -13.60 -11.37
N VAL A 238 2.08 -12.30 -11.23
CA VAL A 238 2.50 -11.31 -12.24
C VAL A 238 3.69 -10.58 -11.63
N ASP A 239 4.87 -10.88 -12.15
CA ASP A 239 6.11 -10.36 -11.60
C ASP A 239 6.52 -9.05 -12.29
N GLY A 240 7.01 -8.09 -11.50
CA GLY A 240 7.57 -6.85 -12.02
C GLY A 240 6.57 -5.92 -12.66
N ALA A 241 5.28 -6.04 -12.32
CA ALA A 241 4.25 -5.17 -12.89
C ALA A 241 4.57 -3.71 -12.59
N THR A 242 4.64 -2.90 -13.65
CA THR A 242 5.12 -1.52 -13.57
C THR A 242 4.05 -0.56 -14.03
N TYR A 243 3.74 0.42 -13.20
CA TYR A 243 2.65 1.39 -13.44
C TYR A 243 3.21 2.80 -13.39
N GLU A 244 3.13 3.48 -14.54
CA GLU A 244 3.61 4.86 -14.68
C GLU A 244 2.85 5.80 -13.73
N ILE A 245 3.59 6.67 -13.05
CA ILE A 245 2.99 7.68 -12.18
C ILE A 245 2.56 8.87 -13.04
N LYS A 246 1.28 9.19 -12.99
CA LYS A 246 0.71 10.32 -13.73
C LYS A 246 0.86 11.58 -12.89
N TYR A 247 1.71 12.47 -13.34
CA TYR A 247 2.04 13.72 -12.66
C TYR A 247 1.16 14.88 -13.13
N GLY A 248 0.96 15.84 -12.23
CA GLY A 248 0.21 17.07 -12.51
C GLY A 248 -1.29 16.90 -12.40
N ASP A 249 -2.02 17.82 -13.03
CA ASP A 249 -3.48 17.76 -13.05
C ASP A 249 -3.95 16.72 -14.07
N ILE A 250 -4.66 15.73 -13.57
CA ILE A 250 -5.18 14.63 -14.38
C ILE A 250 -6.71 14.72 -14.58
N THR A 251 -7.37 15.75 -14.05
CA THR A 251 -8.84 15.81 -14.02
C THR A 251 -9.47 15.88 -15.43
N GLY A 252 -8.76 16.43 -16.40
CA GLY A 252 -9.23 16.48 -17.79
C GLY A 252 -8.78 15.30 -18.67
N LYS A 253 -8.19 14.25 -18.09
CA LYS A 253 -7.66 13.14 -18.88
C LYS A 253 -8.69 12.02 -19.06
N PRO A 254 -8.70 11.33 -20.21
CA PRO A 254 -9.69 10.26 -20.47
C PRO A 254 -9.66 9.12 -19.45
N PHE A 255 -8.52 8.87 -18.83
CA PHE A 255 -8.40 7.80 -17.81
C PHE A 255 -8.83 8.25 -16.41
N TYR A 256 -9.18 9.53 -16.21
CA TYR A 256 -9.52 10.03 -14.89
C TYR A 256 -10.85 9.47 -14.38
N ASP A 257 -10.82 8.93 -13.17
CA ASP A 257 -12.02 8.44 -12.47
C ASP A 257 -12.13 9.18 -11.13
N LYS A 258 -13.12 10.06 -11.04
CA LYS A 258 -13.35 10.87 -9.84
C LYS A 258 -13.52 10.02 -8.58
N ALA A 259 -14.13 8.84 -8.70
CA ALA A 259 -14.41 7.99 -7.54
C ALA A 259 -13.13 7.45 -6.88
N THR A 260 -12.09 7.20 -7.67
CA THR A 260 -10.83 6.65 -7.16
C THR A 260 -9.66 7.64 -7.20
N MET A 261 -9.65 8.56 -8.14
CA MET A 261 -8.54 9.49 -8.34
C MET A 261 -8.82 10.90 -7.81
N GLY A 262 -10.09 11.17 -7.46
CA GLY A 262 -10.49 12.48 -6.95
C GLY A 262 -9.84 12.85 -5.63
N LEU A 263 -9.78 14.14 -5.38
CA LEU A 263 -9.30 14.66 -4.09
C LEU A 263 -10.33 14.33 -2.99
N ARG A 264 -9.82 14.04 -1.81
CA ARG A 264 -10.66 13.74 -0.65
C ARG A 264 -10.28 14.70 0.48
N SER A 265 -11.23 14.95 1.36
CA SER A 265 -11.05 15.87 2.48
C SER A 265 -10.06 15.35 3.52
N THR A 266 -9.86 14.05 3.52
CA THR A 266 -8.89 13.45 4.45
C THR A 266 -7.69 12.92 3.68
N UNK A 267 -6.67 13.34 4.09
CA UNK A 267 -5.45 13.13 3.42
C UNK A 267 -5.11 11.71 3.17
N UNK A 268 -5.43 11.41 2.57
CA UNK A 268 -5.17 10.16 2.44
C UNK A 268 -4.20 9.94 1.39
N UNK A 269 -3.67 9.88 1.66
CA UNK A 269 -3.11 9.34 0.62
C UNK A 269 -1.96 8.58 0.81
N UNK A 270 -2.14 7.88 1.00
CA UNK A 270 -1.22 6.94 1.10
C UNK A 270 -1.18 6.11 -0.07
N LEU A 271 -0.34 5.26 0.01
CA LEU A 271 -0.40 4.07 -0.84
C LEU A 271 -1.39 3.10 -0.20
N ILE A 272 -2.53 3.00 -0.78
CA ILE A 272 -3.55 2.05 -0.30
C ILE A 272 -3.62 0.89 -1.31
N MET A 273 -3.25 -0.30 -0.86
CA MET A 273 -3.54 -1.52 -1.60
C MET A 273 -4.73 -2.17 -0.90
N ARG A 274 -5.91 -2.10 -1.51
CA ARG A 274 -7.12 -2.72 -0.99
C ARG A 274 -7.44 -3.96 -1.81
N ALA A 275 -7.42 -5.11 -1.17
CA ALA A 275 -7.95 -6.34 -1.74
C ALA A 275 -9.38 -6.52 -1.22
N ILE A 276 -10.32 -6.63 -2.12
CA ILE A 276 -11.72 -6.92 -1.79
C ILE A 276 -11.99 -8.34 -2.26
N GLN A 277 -12.05 -9.24 -1.30
CA GLN A 277 -12.41 -10.63 -1.57
C GLN A 277 -13.70 -10.94 -0.83
N LYS A 278 -14.62 -11.57 -1.53
CA LYS A 278 -15.89 -12.03 -0.96
C LYS A 278 -15.68 -13.41 -0.38
N ASP A 279 -15.75 -13.54 0.92
CA ASP A 279 -15.82 -14.87 1.53
C ASP A 279 -17.18 -15.49 1.21
N LYS A 280 -17.16 -16.74 0.85
CA LYS A 280 -18.41 -17.49 0.67
C LYS A 280 -19.13 -17.56 2.02
N ALA A 281 -20.40 -17.20 1.99
CA ALA A 281 -21.29 -17.35 3.14
C ALA A 281 -21.49 -18.83 3.46
#